data_11f977e88327362416f115f4bd96e0cd
#
_entry.id   11f977e88327362416f115f4bd96e0cd
#
_cell.length_a   1.000
_cell.length_b   1.000
_cell.length_c   1.000
_cell.angle_alpha   90.00
_cell.angle_beta   90.00
_cell.angle_gamma   90.00
#
_symmetry.space_group_name_H-M   'P 1'
#
loop_
_entity.id
_entity.type
_entity.pdbx_description
1 polymer ?
#
loop_
_entity_poly.entity_id
_entity_poly.type
_entity_poly.pdbx_seq_one_letter_code
_entity_poly.pdbx_strand_id
1 'polypeptide(L)'
;MKLNKLEFIAMNNPIRAAVQEHYELPMLKSMITINGIDKALEIGCGNGHGTTLIKKFFNPRNIIGIDLDERMIRLAKKRNNDQSISFLVMDAAKLNFPDRYFDAIFDFGMIHHIPNWRDCLKELKRVLKDDGKAILEDLSSDTFKTYLGRIMKLLSDHPYADMYSTTDFLNYMKSIGFEIINYKASNPARLIKFFSLTARLK
;
A
#
# COMPACT_ATOMS: atom_id res chain seq x y z
N MET A 1 -0.79 12.76 2.20
CA MET A 1 -0.48 14.00 1.41
C MET A 1 -1.36 14.02 0.17
N LYS A 2 -1.82 15.19 -0.30
CA LYS A 2 -2.53 15.28 -1.59
C LYS A 2 -1.50 15.30 -2.72
N LEU A 3 -1.73 14.54 -3.79
CA LEU A 3 -0.82 14.47 -4.93
C LEU A 3 -0.76 15.82 -5.69
N ASN A 4 0.45 16.22 -6.10
CA ASN A 4 0.62 17.30 -7.05
C ASN A 4 0.17 16.86 -8.47
N LYS A 5 0.17 17.78 -9.46
CA LYS A 5 -0.34 17.47 -10.81
C LYS A 5 0.47 16.37 -11.52
N LEU A 6 1.80 16.37 -11.36
CA LEU A 6 2.68 15.38 -12.01
C LEU A 6 2.50 14.00 -11.38
N GLU A 7 2.47 13.93 -10.05
CA GLU A 7 2.20 12.69 -9.31
C GLU A 7 0.82 12.14 -9.66
N PHE A 8 -0.20 13.00 -9.74
CA PHE A 8 -1.54 12.60 -10.15
C PHE A 8 -1.55 11.95 -11.54
N ILE A 9 -0.85 12.53 -12.53
CA ILE A 9 -0.73 11.97 -13.88
C ILE A 9 0.05 10.64 -13.84
N ALA A 10 1.15 10.60 -13.12
CA ALA A 10 1.99 9.40 -12.99
C ALA A 10 1.21 8.22 -12.37
N MET A 11 0.42 8.47 -11.31
CA MET A 11 -0.39 7.44 -10.66
C MET A 11 -1.56 6.96 -11.54
N ASN A 12 -2.00 7.76 -12.51
CA ASN A 12 -3.05 7.38 -13.46
C ASN A 12 -2.52 6.85 -14.80
N ASN A 13 -1.20 6.57 -14.89
CA ASN A 13 -0.55 6.09 -16.11
C ASN A 13 -0.89 4.61 -16.37
N PRO A 14 -1.29 4.23 -17.61
CA PRO A 14 -1.55 2.83 -17.97
C PRO A 14 -0.35 1.91 -17.82
N ILE A 15 0.90 2.41 -17.95
CA ILE A 15 2.12 1.61 -17.70
C ILE A 15 2.20 1.19 -16.23
N ARG A 16 1.92 2.10 -15.28
CA ARG A 16 1.86 1.77 -13.84
C ARG A 16 0.80 0.69 -13.56
N ALA A 17 -0.37 0.82 -14.18
CA ALA A 17 -1.44 -0.16 -14.06
C ALA A 17 -1.01 -1.55 -14.60
N ALA A 18 -0.36 -1.60 -15.75
CA ALA A 18 0.16 -2.85 -16.32
C ALA A 18 1.24 -3.50 -15.44
N VAL A 19 2.18 -2.71 -14.90
CA VAL A 19 3.20 -3.22 -13.96
C VAL A 19 2.54 -3.81 -12.72
N GLN A 20 1.56 -3.14 -12.15
CA GLN A 20 0.81 -3.62 -11.00
C GLN A 20 0.10 -4.93 -11.30
N GLU A 21 -0.58 -5.04 -12.42
CA GLU A 21 -1.35 -6.23 -12.79
C GLU A 21 -0.47 -7.43 -13.16
N HIS A 22 0.61 -7.21 -13.94
CA HIS A 22 1.38 -8.32 -14.52
C HIS A 22 2.63 -8.70 -13.71
N TYR A 23 3.08 -7.84 -12.81
CA TYR A 23 4.27 -8.10 -12.02
C TYR A 23 4.01 -8.07 -10.50
N GLU A 24 3.49 -6.95 -9.96
CA GLU A 24 3.39 -6.75 -8.52
C GLU A 24 2.39 -7.71 -7.87
N LEU A 25 1.16 -7.73 -8.35
CA LEU A 25 0.11 -8.57 -7.75
C LEU A 25 0.39 -10.07 -7.88
N PRO A 26 0.83 -10.62 -9.02
CA PRO A 26 1.25 -12.01 -9.10
C PRO A 26 2.39 -12.35 -8.15
N MET A 27 3.38 -11.46 -8.02
CA MET A 27 4.49 -11.62 -7.08
C MET A 27 3.98 -11.66 -5.64
N LEU A 28 3.19 -10.68 -5.22
CA LEU A 28 2.62 -10.63 -3.87
C LEU A 28 1.74 -11.86 -3.58
N LYS A 29 0.94 -12.29 -4.55
CA LYS A 29 0.14 -13.51 -4.43
C LYS A 29 0.99 -14.75 -4.23
N SER A 30 2.17 -14.82 -4.85
CA SER A 30 3.11 -15.93 -4.65
C SER A 30 3.77 -15.96 -3.28
N MET A 31 3.82 -14.81 -2.59
CA MET A 31 4.43 -14.68 -1.27
C MET A 31 3.52 -15.14 -0.13
N ILE A 32 2.22 -15.32 -0.37
CA ILE A 32 1.29 -15.67 0.70
C ILE A 32 0.13 -16.52 0.18
N THR A 33 -0.20 -17.55 0.93
CA THR A 33 -1.48 -18.25 0.78
C THR A 33 -2.43 -17.70 1.84
N ILE A 34 -3.51 -17.09 1.39
CA ILE A 34 -4.58 -16.59 2.22
C ILE A 34 -5.91 -16.98 1.57
N ASN A 35 -6.80 -17.56 2.35
CA ASN A 35 -8.13 -18.03 1.91
C ASN A 35 -9.20 -17.43 2.83
N GLY A 36 -10.41 -17.28 2.31
CA GLY A 36 -11.58 -16.91 3.12
C GLY A 36 -11.53 -15.46 3.63
N ILE A 37 -10.99 -14.51 2.85
CA ILE A 37 -11.00 -13.10 3.22
C ILE A 37 -12.44 -12.58 3.16
N ASP A 38 -13.02 -12.25 4.30
CA ASP A 38 -14.34 -11.62 4.37
C ASP A 38 -14.23 -10.10 4.13
N LYS A 39 -13.30 -9.45 4.82
CA LYS A 39 -13.08 -8.00 4.72
C LYS A 39 -11.62 -7.67 4.44
N ALA A 40 -11.37 -6.94 3.36
CA ALA A 40 -10.05 -6.41 3.02
C ALA A 40 -10.05 -4.88 3.06
N LEU A 41 -8.89 -4.31 3.36
CA LEU A 41 -8.60 -2.87 3.27
C LEU A 41 -7.45 -2.66 2.31
N GLU A 42 -7.60 -1.70 1.40
CA GLU A 42 -6.46 -1.11 0.67
C GLU A 42 -6.25 0.32 1.15
N ILE A 43 -5.06 0.64 1.62
CA ILE A 43 -4.67 2.02 1.94
C ILE A 43 -4.02 2.69 0.73
N GLY A 44 -4.37 3.97 0.48
CA GLY A 44 -3.90 4.72 -0.69
C GLY A 44 -4.38 4.12 -2.01
N CYS A 45 -5.66 3.78 -2.10
CA CYS A 45 -6.22 3.07 -3.26
C CYS A 45 -6.16 3.86 -4.59
N GLY A 46 -5.81 5.14 -4.53
CA GLY A 46 -5.74 5.99 -5.70
C GLY A 46 -7.04 5.96 -6.52
N ASN A 47 -6.91 5.70 -7.81
CA ASN A 47 -8.05 5.58 -8.74
C ASN A 47 -8.78 4.24 -8.68
N GLY A 48 -8.52 3.39 -7.70
CA GLY A 48 -9.18 2.11 -7.46
C GLY A 48 -8.70 0.94 -8.32
N HIS A 49 -7.64 1.11 -9.11
CA HIS A 49 -7.11 0.01 -9.93
C HIS A 49 -6.56 -1.14 -9.06
N GLY A 50 -5.75 -0.81 -8.04
CA GLY A 50 -5.23 -1.78 -7.06
C GLY A 50 -6.35 -2.54 -6.37
N THR A 51 -7.41 -1.85 -5.94
CA THR A 51 -8.58 -2.47 -5.31
C THR A 51 -9.24 -3.51 -6.22
N THR A 52 -9.38 -3.20 -7.52
CA THR A 52 -9.91 -4.15 -8.51
C THR A 52 -9.00 -5.37 -8.66
N LEU A 53 -7.69 -5.16 -8.66
CA LEU A 53 -6.72 -6.27 -8.73
C LEU A 53 -6.71 -7.12 -7.45
N ILE A 54 -6.83 -6.53 -6.27
CA ILE A 54 -7.00 -7.30 -5.03
C ILE A 54 -8.24 -8.19 -5.13
N LYS A 55 -9.36 -7.65 -5.63
CA LYS A 55 -10.57 -8.45 -5.87
C LYS A 55 -10.29 -9.61 -6.81
N LYS A 56 -9.58 -9.36 -7.91
CA LYS A 56 -9.25 -10.37 -8.93
C LYS A 56 -8.32 -11.49 -8.39
N PHE A 57 -7.27 -11.12 -7.66
CA PHE A 57 -6.21 -12.06 -7.26
C PHE A 57 -6.44 -12.73 -5.90
N PHE A 58 -7.07 -12.05 -4.94
CA PHE A 58 -7.28 -12.52 -3.58
C PHE A 58 -8.75 -12.83 -3.25
N ASN A 59 -9.68 -12.35 -4.08
CA ASN A 59 -11.11 -12.61 -3.99
C ASN A 59 -11.73 -12.38 -2.59
N PRO A 60 -11.51 -11.23 -1.93
CA PRO A 60 -12.20 -10.90 -0.69
C PRO A 60 -13.71 -10.80 -0.94
N ARG A 61 -14.54 -11.14 0.07
CA ARG A 61 -15.99 -10.95 -0.03
C ARG A 61 -16.33 -9.46 -0.14
N ASN A 62 -15.69 -8.64 0.70
CA ASN A 62 -15.82 -7.19 0.70
C ASN A 62 -14.45 -6.53 0.75
N ILE A 63 -14.29 -5.41 0.04
CA ILE A 63 -13.05 -4.64 0.08
C ILE A 63 -13.36 -3.14 0.17
N ILE A 64 -12.63 -2.46 1.03
CA ILE A 64 -12.68 -1.01 1.19
C ILE A 64 -11.34 -0.44 0.74
N GLY A 65 -11.37 0.44 -0.27
CA GLY A 65 -10.21 1.26 -0.64
C GLY A 65 -10.32 2.64 0.02
N ILE A 66 -9.25 3.09 0.64
CA ILE A 66 -9.19 4.45 1.20
C ILE A 66 -8.07 5.27 0.55
N ASP A 67 -8.33 6.56 0.40
CA ASP A 67 -7.33 7.54 -0.06
C ASP A 67 -7.64 8.90 0.59
N LEU A 68 -6.60 9.70 0.84
CA LEU A 68 -6.75 11.04 1.39
C LEU A 68 -7.22 12.05 0.33
N ASP A 69 -6.95 11.76 -0.96
CA ASP A 69 -7.32 12.64 -2.08
C ASP A 69 -8.73 12.30 -2.60
N GLU A 70 -9.66 13.18 -2.30
CA GLU A 70 -11.04 13.04 -2.76
C GLU A 70 -11.18 12.92 -4.30
N ARG A 71 -10.24 13.52 -5.06
CA ARG A 71 -10.24 13.42 -6.53
C ARG A 71 -10.00 11.96 -6.96
N MET A 72 -9.09 11.25 -6.27
CA MET A 72 -8.81 9.83 -6.50
C MET A 72 -10.02 8.97 -6.14
N ILE A 73 -10.66 9.21 -5.01
CA ILE A 73 -11.88 8.48 -4.60
C ILE A 73 -13.02 8.68 -5.61
N ARG A 74 -13.20 9.89 -6.17
CA ARG A 74 -14.19 10.11 -7.25
C ARG A 74 -13.88 9.28 -8.49
N LEU A 75 -12.59 9.19 -8.90
CA LEU A 75 -12.17 8.35 -10.01
C LEU A 75 -12.37 6.85 -9.73
N ALA A 76 -12.02 6.40 -8.53
CA ALA A 76 -12.19 5.01 -8.09
C ALA A 76 -13.67 4.58 -8.14
N LYS A 77 -14.57 5.40 -7.59
CA LYS A 77 -16.03 5.18 -7.65
C LYS A 77 -16.57 5.16 -9.09
N LYS A 78 -16.04 6.01 -9.97
CA LYS A 78 -16.46 6.04 -11.39
C LYS A 78 -15.96 4.81 -12.17
N ARG A 79 -14.79 4.29 -11.81
CA ARG A 79 -14.16 3.14 -12.47
C ARG A 79 -14.82 1.81 -12.09
N ASN A 80 -15.37 1.72 -10.90
CA ASN A 80 -15.78 0.45 -10.31
C ASN A 80 -17.26 0.42 -9.96
N ASN A 81 -17.98 -0.58 -10.50
CA ASN A 81 -19.39 -0.81 -10.25
C ASN A 81 -19.66 -2.10 -9.44
N ASP A 82 -18.61 -2.78 -8.95
CA ASP A 82 -18.74 -3.98 -8.12
C ASP A 82 -19.25 -3.58 -6.73
N GLN A 83 -20.41 -4.10 -6.34
CA GLN A 83 -21.06 -3.80 -5.05
C GLN A 83 -20.25 -4.30 -3.84
N SER A 84 -19.33 -5.23 -4.05
CA SER A 84 -18.41 -5.71 -3.00
C SER A 84 -17.22 -4.78 -2.75
N ILE A 85 -17.09 -3.72 -3.55
CA ILE A 85 -15.99 -2.74 -3.47
C ILE A 85 -16.56 -1.38 -3.04
N SER A 86 -15.98 -0.79 -2.02
CA SER A 86 -16.33 0.57 -1.57
C SER A 86 -15.09 1.45 -1.45
N PHE A 87 -15.28 2.77 -1.63
CA PHE A 87 -14.19 3.75 -1.58
C PHE A 87 -14.54 4.90 -0.65
N LEU A 88 -13.62 5.23 0.27
CA LEU A 88 -13.80 6.27 1.28
C LEU A 88 -12.63 7.25 1.28
N VAL A 89 -12.93 8.54 1.48
CA VAL A 89 -11.89 9.53 1.80
C VAL A 89 -11.51 9.34 3.26
N MET A 90 -10.25 8.96 3.52
CA MET A 90 -9.78 8.67 4.88
C MET A 90 -8.26 8.78 4.97
N ASP A 91 -7.78 9.21 6.14
CA ASP A 91 -6.35 9.20 6.48
C ASP A 91 -5.97 7.83 7.03
N ALA A 92 -4.97 7.19 6.41
CA ALA A 92 -4.46 5.89 6.85
C ALA A 92 -3.77 5.93 8.23
N ALA A 93 -3.36 7.10 8.71
CA ALA A 93 -2.85 7.29 10.07
C ALA A 93 -3.95 7.55 11.11
N LYS A 94 -5.22 7.60 10.70
CA LYS A 94 -6.39 7.80 11.57
C LYS A 94 -7.61 7.09 11.00
N LEU A 95 -7.63 5.77 11.14
CA LEU A 95 -8.67 4.93 10.57
C LEU A 95 -9.95 4.95 11.42
N ASN A 96 -11.09 5.24 10.79
CA ASN A 96 -12.40 5.19 11.44
C ASN A 96 -13.04 3.81 11.27
N PHE A 97 -12.34 2.76 11.69
CA PHE A 97 -12.82 1.38 11.72
C PHE A 97 -12.64 0.80 13.12
N PRO A 98 -13.47 -0.18 13.50
CA PRO A 98 -13.29 -0.93 14.75
C PRO A 98 -11.95 -1.65 14.81
N ASP A 99 -11.49 -1.98 16.02
CA ASP A 99 -10.36 -2.88 16.22
C ASP A 99 -10.66 -4.26 15.61
N ARG A 100 -9.65 -4.93 15.08
CA ARG A 100 -9.75 -6.31 14.56
C ARG A 100 -10.87 -6.50 13.52
N TYR A 101 -10.97 -5.56 12.60
CA TYR A 101 -12.06 -5.52 11.62
C TYR A 101 -11.73 -6.22 10.30
N PHE A 102 -10.46 -6.17 9.84
CA PHE A 102 -10.02 -6.68 8.55
C PHE A 102 -9.26 -8.00 8.64
N ASP A 103 -9.55 -8.91 7.71
CA ASP A 103 -8.81 -10.15 7.52
C ASP A 103 -7.50 -9.93 6.76
N ALA A 104 -7.49 -8.93 5.86
CA ALA A 104 -6.30 -8.56 5.10
C ALA A 104 -6.21 -7.05 4.87
N ILE A 105 -4.98 -6.53 4.92
CA ILE A 105 -4.66 -5.13 4.59
C ILE A 105 -3.62 -5.12 3.49
N PHE A 106 -3.81 -4.26 2.50
CA PHE A 106 -2.95 -4.09 1.35
C PHE A 106 -2.42 -2.67 1.25
N ASP A 107 -1.16 -2.55 0.84
CA ASP A 107 -0.49 -1.30 0.47
C ASP A 107 0.31 -1.51 -0.81
N PHE A 108 0.19 -0.59 -1.77
CA PHE A 108 0.91 -0.58 -3.02
C PHE A 108 1.66 0.74 -3.23
N GLY A 109 2.64 0.98 -2.35
CA GLY A 109 3.53 2.13 -2.45
C GLY A 109 2.92 3.42 -1.96
N MET A 110 2.24 3.40 -0.81
CA MET A 110 1.59 4.59 -0.26
C MET A 110 2.15 5.03 1.10
N ILE A 111 2.63 4.11 1.94
CA ILE A 111 3.07 4.46 3.30
C ILE A 111 4.24 5.43 3.28
N HIS A 112 5.13 5.37 2.27
CA HIS A 112 6.25 6.30 2.12
C HIS A 112 5.83 7.76 1.88
N HIS A 113 4.58 8.02 1.49
CA HIS A 113 3.99 9.35 1.38
C HIS A 113 3.42 9.89 2.70
N ILE A 114 3.40 9.09 3.76
CA ILE A 114 2.82 9.46 5.07
C ILE A 114 3.93 9.94 6.01
N PRO A 115 4.01 11.23 6.37
CA PRO A 115 5.04 11.71 7.30
C PRO A 115 5.00 10.99 8.65
N ASN A 116 3.80 10.76 9.19
CA ASN A 116 3.57 10.02 10.44
C ASN A 116 3.31 8.52 10.18
N TRP A 117 4.12 7.89 9.34
CA TRP A 117 3.99 6.47 8.94
C TRP A 117 3.93 5.49 10.13
N ARG A 118 4.54 5.84 11.28
CA ARG A 118 4.46 5.02 12.49
C ARG A 118 3.03 4.95 13.04
N ASP A 119 2.29 6.05 12.98
CA ASP A 119 0.89 6.06 13.40
C ASP A 119 0.01 5.29 12.40
N CYS A 120 0.32 5.40 11.10
CA CYS A 120 -0.30 4.53 10.11
C CYS A 120 -0.11 3.05 10.48
N LEU A 121 1.12 2.58 10.73
CA LEU A 121 1.37 1.18 11.10
C LEU A 121 0.67 0.76 12.41
N LYS A 122 0.53 1.66 13.39
CA LYS A 122 -0.27 1.40 14.61
C LYS A 122 -1.74 1.21 14.27
N GLU A 123 -2.29 2.04 13.39
CA GLU A 123 -3.68 1.93 12.95
C GLU A 123 -3.90 0.63 12.15
N LEU A 124 -2.98 0.27 11.23
CA LEU A 124 -3.05 -1.00 10.53
C LEU A 124 -3.05 -2.18 11.51
N LYS A 125 -2.18 -2.15 12.52
CA LYS A 125 -2.19 -3.16 13.60
C LYS A 125 -3.53 -3.21 14.31
N ARG A 126 -4.08 -2.05 14.71
CA ARG A 126 -5.32 -1.97 15.49
C ARG A 126 -6.51 -2.57 14.74
N VAL A 127 -6.63 -2.26 13.44
CA VAL A 127 -7.78 -2.70 12.65
C VAL A 127 -7.62 -4.09 12.03
N LEU A 128 -6.39 -4.66 12.03
CA LEU A 128 -6.14 -6.02 11.55
C LEU A 128 -6.56 -7.04 12.61
N LYS A 129 -7.24 -8.12 12.20
CA LYS A 129 -7.56 -9.25 13.07
C LYS A 129 -6.30 -9.97 13.52
N ASP A 130 -6.38 -10.72 14.64
CA ASP A 130 -5.23 -11.42 15.22
C ASP A 130 -4.59 -12.43 14.24
N ASP A 131 -5.40 -13.11 13.42
CA ASP A 131 -4.97 -14.02 12.35
C ASP A 131 -4.85 -13.35 10.97
N GLY A 132 -5.16 -12.05 10.90
CA GLY A 132 -5.14 -11.25 9.70
C GLY A 132 -3.75 -11.10 9.10
N LYS A 133 -3.71 -10.69 7.82
CA LYS A 133 -2.46 -10.54 7.05
C LYS A 133 -2.31 -9.12 6.53
N ALA A 134 -1.12 -8.58 6.69
CA ALA A 134 -0.69 -7.36 6.00
C ALA A 134 0.17 -7.75 4.79
N ILE A 135 -0.18 -7.25 3.62
CA ILE A 135 0.49 -7.46 2.33
C ILE A 135 0.91 -6.08 1.84
N LEU A 136 2.19 -5.77 1.98
CA LEU A 136 2.71 -4.43 1.76
C LEU A 136 3.82 -4.46 0.70
N GLU A 137 3.75 -3.53 -0.23
CA GLU A 137 4.83 -3.23 -1.17
C GLU A 137 5.09 -1.74 -1.12
N ASP A 138 6.33 -1.32 -0.82
CA ASP A 138 6.61 0.09 -0.70
C ASP A 138 8.06 0.46 -1.06
N LEU A 139 8.27 1.76 -1.23
CA LEU A 139 9.57 2.39 -1.39
C LEU A 139 10.13 2.78 -0.02
N SER A 140 11.45 2.96 0.02
CA SER A 140 12.13 3.51 1.20
C SER A 140 13.10 4.62 0.79
N SER A 141 13.63 5.35 1.76
CA SER A 141 14.66 6.36 1.52
C SER A 141 15.90 5.79 0.80
N ASP A 142 16.11 4.46 0.83
CA ASP A 142 17.18 3.79 0.11
C ASP A 142 17.05 3.87 -1.41
N THR A 143 15.82 4.07 -1.93
CA THR A 143 15.55 4.33 -3.35
C THR A 143 16.26 5.57 -3.83
N PHE A 144 16.26 6.64 -3.03
CA PHE A 144 16.84 7.93 -3.38
C PHE A 144 18.37 7.99 -3.29
N LYS A 145 19.02 6.90 -2.88
CA LYS A 145 20.47 6.69 -2.98
C LYS A 145 20.88 6.19 -4.38
N THR A 146 19.92 5.70 -5.19
CA THR A 146 20.16 5.27 -6.58
C THR A 146 20.28 6.47 -7.52
N TYR A 147 20.84 6.28 -8.74
CA TYR A 147 20.97 7.35 -9.73
C TYR A 147 19.62 7.94 -10.12
N LEU A 148 18.65 7.10 -10.50
CA LEU A 148 17.30 7.55 -10.85
C LEU A 148 16.57 8.14 -9.66
N GLY A 149 16.76 7.56 -8.46
CA GLY A 149 16.16 8.08 -7.23
C GLY A 149 16.61 9.51 -6.91
N ARG A 150 17.86 9.86 -7.19
CA ARG A 150 18.36 11.24 -7.02
C ARG A 150 17.67 12.21 -7.98
N ILE A 151 17.42 11.78 -9.22
CA ILE A 151 16.67 12.59 -10.21
C ILE A 151 15.21 12.73 -9.75
N MET A 152 14.57 11.66 -9.33
CA MET A 152 13.19 11.69 -8.80
C MET A 152 13.07 12.67 -7.63
N LYS A 153 14.08 12.69 -6.73
CA LYS A 153 14.12 13.60 -5.59
C LYS A 153 14.12 15.09 -6.02
N LEU A 154 14.67 15.42 -7.17
CA LEU A 154 14.68 16.79 -7.69
C LEU A 154 13.35 17.21 -8.37
N LEU A 155 12.54 16.22 -8.78
CA LEU A 155 11.34 16.45 -9.60
C LEU A 155 10.02 16.30 -8.82
N SER A 156 10.06 15.81 -7.58
CA SER A 156 8.84 15.58 -6.79
C SER A 156 8.87 16.30 -5.44
N ASP A 157 7.72 16.84 -5.01
CA ASP A 157 7.49 17.49 -3.72
C ASP A 157 7.24 16.45 -2.59
N HIS A 158 8.07 15.43 -2.53
CA HIS A 158 7.89 14.34 -1.59
C HIS A 158 8.46 14.69 -0.21
N PRO A 159 7.85 14.27 0.92
CA PRO A 159 8.38 14.50 2.27
C PRO A 159 9.59 13.61 2.56
N TYR A 160 10.67 13.79 1.81
CA TYR A 160 11.88 12.94 1.88
C TYR A 160 12.53 12.90 3.25
N ALA A 161 12.38 13.97 4.06
CA ALA A 161 12.93 14.06 5.40
C ALA A 161 12.24 13.09 6.37
N ASP A 162 10.98 12.78 6.13
CA ASP A 162 10.15 11.94 7.00
C ASP A 162 10.09 10.47 6.55
N MET A 163 10.74 10.15 5.42
CA MET A 163 10.76 8.79 4.92
C MET A 163 11.63 7.88 5.76
N TYR A 164 11.15 6.67 5.95
CA TYR A 164 11.88 5.59 6.62
C TYR A 164 12.93 4.93 5.72
N SER A 165 13.97 4.37 6.32
CA SER A 165 14.77 3.33 5.69
C SER A 165 14.04 1.98 5.77
N THR A 166 14.37 1.04 4.86
CA THR A 166 13.79 -0.32 4.93
C THR A 166 14.03 -0.97 6.29
N THR A 167 15.23 -0.77 6.86
CA THR A 167 15.59 -1.30 8.18
C THR A 167 14.72 -0.73 9.28
N ASP A 168 14.52 0.60 9.29
CA ASP A 168 13.68 1.27 10.30
C ASP A 168 12.23 0.80 10.22
N PHE A 169 11.70 0.65 9.00
CA PHE A 169 10.35 0.17 8.78
C PHE A 169 10.15 -1.25 9.35
N LEU A 170 11.02 -2.19 8.98
CA LEU A 170 10.95 -3.58 9.44
C LEU A 170 11.14 -3.70 10.96
N ASN A 171 12.08 -2.94 11.54
CA ASN A 171 12.30 -2.94 12.97
C ASN A 171 11.10 -2.39 13.73
N TYR A 172 10.50 -1.30 13.21
CA TYR A 172 9.31 -0.74 13.83
C TYR A 172 8.11 -1.68 13.75
N MET A 173 7.83 -2.29 12.60
CA MET A 173 6.78 -3.32 12.48
C MET A 173 6.94 -4.42 13.52
N LYS A 174 8.17 -4.97 13.66
CA LYS A 174 8.46 -6.01 14.67
C LYS A 174 8.24 -5.49 16.09
N SER A 175 8.67 -4.25 16.40
CA SER A 175 8.55 -3.67 17.75
C SER A 175 7.10 -3.47 18.19
N ILE A 176 6.18 -3.23 17.25
CA ILE A 176 4.76 -3.09 17.53
C ILE A 176 3.98 -4.42 17.44
N GLY A 177 4.66 -5.56 17.22
CA GLY A 177 4.08 -6.89 17.31
C GLY A 177 3.73 -7.56 15.98
N PHE A 178 4.21 -7.06 14.82
CA PHE A 178 4.13 -7.81 13.58
C PHE A 178 5.23 -8.87 13.49
N GLU A 179 4.88 -10.03 13.00
CA GLU A 179 5.79 -11.05 12.51
C GLU A 179 5.87 -10.99 10.99
N ILE A 180 7.06 -10.77 10.44
CA ILE A 180 7.29 -10.78 8.99
C ILE A 180 7.35 -12.24 8.53
N ILE A 181 6.40 -12.66 7.70
CA ILE A 181 6.31 -14.03 7.16
C ILE A 181 7.23 -14.19 5.95
N ASN A 182 7.12 -13.26 5.02
CA ASN A 182 7.96 -13.21 3.82
C ASN A 182 8.42 -11.79 3.55
N TYR A 183 9.62 -11.67 2.97
CA TYR A 183 10.22 -10.40 2.59
C TYR A 183 10.99 -10.57 1.28
N LYS A 184 10.84 -9.61 0.37
CA LYS A 184 11.56 -9.54 -0.88
C LYS A 184 12.00 -8.11 -1.15
N ALA A 185 13.30 -7.88 -1.27
CA ALA A 185 13.83 -6.64 -1.79
C ALA A 185 13.95 -6.75 -3.32
N SER A 186 13.57 -5.71 -4.03
CA SER A 186 13.63 -5.64 -5.49
C SER A 186 14.31 -4.35 -5.92
N ASN A 187 15.12 -4.45 -6.97
CA ASN A 187 15.82 -3.31 -7.55
C ASN A 187 15.96 -3.54 -9.06
N PRO A 188 14.84 -3.48 -9.81
CA PRO A 188 14.83 -3.75 -11.24
C PRO A 188 15.77 -2.79 -11.96
N ALA A 189 16.63 -3.36 -12.81
CA ALA A 189 17.65 -2.64 -13.58
C ALA A 189 18.55 -1.71 -12.72
N ARG A 190 18.60 -1.90 -11.40
CA ARG A 190 19.30 -1.05 -10.42
C ARG A 190 18.81 0.41 -10.39
N LEU A 191 17.57 0.63 -10.81
CA LEU A 191 17.00 1.98 -10.95
C LEU A 191 16.22 2.41 -9.71
N ILE A 192 15.36 1.52 -9.18
CA ILE A 192 14.43 1.83 -8.07
C ILE A 192 14.48 0.67 -7.07
N LYS A 193 14.73 0.98 -5.80
CA LYS A 193 14.67 0.01 -4.72
C LYS A 193 13.29 0.04 -4.08
N PHE A 194 12.63 -1.08 -4.09
CA PHE A 194 11.39 -1.28 -3.34
C PHE A 194 11.45 -2.61 -2.58
N PHE A 195 10.59 -2.77 -1.62
CA PHE A 195 10.43 -4.01 -0.88
C PHE A 195 8.97 -4.45 -0.87
N SER A 196 8.79 -5.75 -0.83
CA SER A 196 7.48 -6.37 -0.66
C SER A 196 7.57 -7.29 0.54
N LEU A 197 6.55 -7.28 1.38
CA LEU A 197 6.49 -8.14 2.54
C LEU A 197 5.07 -8.63 2.81
N THR A 198 5.00 -9.76 3.49
CA THR A 198 3.78 -10.25 4.12
C THR A 198 4.02 -10.42 5.61
N ALA A 199 3.07 -9.99 6.43
CA ALA A 199 3.18 -10.02 7.87
C ALA A 199 1.83 -10.42 8.51
N ARG A 200 1.90 -10.88 9.77
CA ARG A 200 0.76 -11.12 10.65
C ARG A 200 1.01 -10.51 12.03
N LEU A 201 0.00 -10.43 12.87
CA LEU A 201 0.19 -10.17 14.29
C LEU A 201 0.72 -11.43 15.00
N LYS A 202 1.57 -11.22 16.02
CA LYS A 202 2.05 -12.28 16.92
C LYS A 202 1.01 -12.62 17.97
#